data_5e7341adc1a7147cd7856e5316e78739
#
_entry.id   5e7341adc1a7147cd7856e5316e78739
#
_cell.length_a   1.000
_cell.length_b   1.000
_cell.length_c   1.000
_cell.angle_alpha   90.00
_cell.angle_beta   90.00
_cell.angle_gamma   90.00
#
_symmetry.space_group_name_H-M   'P 1'
#
loop_
_entity.id
_entity.type
_entity.pdbx_description
1 polymer ?
#
loop_
_entity_poly.entity_id
_entity_poly.type
_entity_poly.pdbx_seq_one_letter_code
_entity_poly.pdbx_strand_id
1 'polypeptide(L)'
;HIEILNELQIEEARTEASTEAKELVDEQEKKKSQSLEDLGLKVEQSYDIEQVATEVTDYVQTILDDIDVEGVISSDYNRRIINLQIDTNEPGRIIGYHGKVLKALQLLAQNYLYNRYSRTFYITINVNDYVEHRAEVLQTYAQKLATRVLEEGRSQQTDPMSNSERKIIHRIISRMDGVTSYSEG
;
A
#
# COMPACT_ATOMS: atom_id res chain seq x y z
N HIS A 1 -6.68 5.44 16.73
CA HIS A 1 -6.99 4.11 17.26
C HIS A 1 -6.25 3.07 16.43
N ILE A 2 -5.65 2.08 17.07
CA ILE A 2 -4.81 1.06 16.45
C ILE A 2 -5.10 -0.32 17.06
N GLU A 3 -5.30 -1.32 16.24
CA GLU A 3 -5.66 -2.70 16.55
C GLU A 3 -4.67 -3.69 15.95
N ILE A 4 -4.38 -4.85 16.56
CA ILE A 4 -3.50 -5.90 16.07
C ILE A 4 -4.29 -7.06 15.51
N LEU A 5 -3.79 -7.64 14.42
CA LEU A 5 -4.35 -8.81 13.77
C LEU A 5 -3.38 -10.00 13.84
N ASN A 6 -3.91 -11.23 13.95
CA ASN A 6 -3.19 -12.46 13.70
C ASN A 6 -3.14 -12.75 12.17
N GLU A 7 -2.41 -13.78 11.73
CA GLU A 7 -2.23 -14.11 10.31
C GLU A 7 -3.54 -14.19 9.51
N LEU A 8 -4.60 -14.78 10.08
CA LEU A 8 -5.92 -14.87 9.45
C LEU A 8 -6.56 -13.48 9.23
N GLN A 9 -6.37 -12.59 10.18
CA GLN A 9 -6.92 -11.23 10.11
C GLN A 9 -6.07 -10.31 9.22
N ILE A 10 -4.78 -10.62 9.01
CA ILE A 10 -3.94 -9.93 8.02
C ILE A 10 -4.43 -10.29 6.60
N GLU A 11 -4.81 -11.55 6.39
CA GLU A 11 -5.36 -12.02 5.12
C GLU A 11 -6.77 -11.45 4.85
N GLU A 12 -7.61 -11.37 5.89
CA GLU A 12 -8.91 -10.69 5.83
C GLU A 12 -8.75 -9.20 5.55
N ALA A 13 -7.83 -8.50 6.25
CA ALA A 13 -7.56 -7.07 6.00
C ALA A 13 -6.95 -6.83 4.61
N ARG A 14 -6.17 -7.79 4.08
CA ARG A 14 -5.64 -7.75 2.71
C ARG A 14 -6.76 -7.96 1.68
N THR A 15 -7.69 -8.86 1.98
CA THR A 15 -8.87 -9.13 1.15
C THR A 15 -9.85 -7.96 1.20
N GLU A 16 -10.09 -7.38 2.37
CA GLU A 16 -10.93 -6.19 2.56
C GLU A 16 -10.33 -4.96 1.87
N ALA A 17 -9.02 -4.69 2.02
CA ALA A 17 -8.35 -3.59 1.34
C ALA A 17 -8.36 -3.77 -0.19
N SER A 18 -8.24 -5.02 -0.68
CA SER A 18 -8.37 -5.34 -2.10
C SER A 18 -9.83 -5.20 -2.58
N THR A 19 -10.80 -5.51 -1.72
CA THR A 19 -12.24 -5.40 -2.03
C THR A 19 -12.69 -3.94 -1.99
N GLU A 20 -12.28 -3.16 -0.99
CA GLU A 20 -12.53 -1.72 -0.92
C GLU A 20 -11.89 -0.97 -2.11
N ALA A 21 -10.66 -1.34 -2.50
CA ALA A 21 -10.03 -0.78 -3.70
C ALA A 21 -10.81 -1.13 -4.98
N LYS A 22 -11.35 -2.36 -5.08
CA LYS A 22 -12.20 -2.78 -6.21
C LYS A 22 -13.52 -2.03 -6.23
N GLU A 23 -14.19 -1.89 -5.08
CA GLU A 23 -15.46 -1.15 -4.97
C GLU A 23 -15.30 0.33 -5.31
N LEU A 24 -14.21 0.96 -4.86
CA LEU A 24 -13.90 2.35 -5.19
C LEU A 24 -13.61 2.54 -6.69
N VAL A 25 -12.94 1.58 -7.31
CA VAL A 25 -12.69 1.61 -8.77
C VAL A 25 -13.99 1.43 -9.53
N ASP A 26 -14.82 0.43 -9.16
CA ASP A 26 -16.10 0.16 -9.80
C ASP A 26 -17.09 1.34 -9.64
N GLU A 27 -17.07 2.01 -8.48
CA GLU A 27 -17.91 3.18 -8.22
C GLU A 27 -17.46 4.42 -9.01
N GLN A 28 -16.14 4.63 -9.14
CA GLN A 28 -15.59 5.71 -9.96
C GLN A 28 -15.82 5.46 -11.45
N GLU A 29 -15.70 4.20 -11.92
CA GLU A 29 -16.02 3.83 -13.29
C GLU A 29 -17.49 4.06 -13.62
N LYS A 30 -18.42 3.69 -12.72
CA LYS A 30 -19.86 3.94 -12.88
C LYS A 30 -20.19 5.43 -12.93
N LYS A 31 -19.62 6.24 -12.04
CA LYS A 31 -19.82 7.70 -12.04
C LYS A 31 -19.28 8.38 -13.29
N LYS A 32 -18.13 7.88 -13.80
CA LYS A 32 -17.51 8.41 -15.03
C LYS A 32 -18.24 7.97 -16.29
N SER A 33 -18.73 6.73 -16.35
CA SER A 33 -19.56 6.23 -17.46
C SER A 33 -20.86 7.00 -17.56
N GLN A 34 -21.55 7.24 -16.44
CA GLN A 34 -22.78 8.06 -16.40
C GLN A 34 -22.53 9.51 -16.85
N SER A 35 -21.42 10.13 -16.40
CA SER A 35 -21.13 11.51 -16.79
C SER A 35 -20.73 11.65 -18.27
N LEU A 36 -20.16 10.61 -18.88
CA LEU A 36 -19.79 10.57 -20.29
C LEU A 36 -20.97 10.22 -21.20
N GLU A 37 -21.90 9.37 -20.73
CA GLU A 37 -23.17 9.08 -21.39
C GLU A 37 -24.08 10.33 -21.45
N ASP A 38 -24.12 11.13 -20.38
CA ASP A 38 -24.83 12.40 -20.33
C ASP A 38 -24.25 13.47 -21.28
N LEU A 39 -22.95 13.36 -21.62
CA LEU A 39 -22.27 14.23 -22.59
C LEU A 39 -22.27 13.68 -24.02
N GLY A 40 -22.86 12.49 -24.27
CA GLY A 40 -22.91 11.86 -25.60
C GLY A 40 -21.55 11.40 -26.14
N LEU A 41 -20.52 11.34 -25.30
CA LEU A 41 -19.16 10.93 -25.64
C LEU A 41 -18.90 9.48 -25.20
N LYS A 42 -19.14 8.51 -26.08
CA LYS A 42 -18.62 7.14 -25.93
C LYS A 42 -17.16 7.12 -26.37
N VAL A 43 -16.24 7.21 -25.44
CA VAL A 43 -14.85 6.83 -25.66
C VAL A 43 -14.49 5.73 -24.65
N GLU A 44 -14.88 4.51 -24.96
CA GLU A 44 -14.26 3.32 -24.37
C GLU A 44 -12.88 3.13 -25.04
N GLN A 45 -11.83 3.72 -24.50
CA GLN A 45 -10.50 3.21 -24.76
C GLN A 45 -10.35 1.92 -23.93
N SER A 46 -10.58 0.78 -24.58
CA SER A 46 -10.22 -0.51 -24.01
C SER A 46 -8.70 -0.66 -24.07
N TYR A 47 -8.04 -0.55 -22.95
CA TYR A 47 -6.62 -0.87 -22.82
C TYR A 47 -6.44 -2.36 -22.57
N ASP A 48 -5.46 -2.97 -23.25
CA ASP A 48 -5.02 -4.33 -22.94
C ASP A 48 -4.27 -4.30 -21.59
N ILE A 49 -4.84 -4.93 -20.56
CA ILE A 49 -4.25 -4.95 -19.22
C ILE A 49 -2.88 -5.65 -19.21
N GLU A 50 -2.64 -6.64 -20.03
CA GLU A 50 -1.36 -7.33 -20.15
C GLU A 50 -0.27 -6.38 -20.66
N GLN A 51 -0.58 -5.60 -21.71
CA GLN A 51 0.32 -4.58 -22.21
C GLN A 51 0.60 -3.50 -21.15
N VAL A 52 -0.45 -3.02 -20.48
CA VAL A 52 -0.31 -1.99 -19.42
C VAL A 52 0.56 -2.50 -18.27
N ALA A 53 0.35 -3.74 -17.83
CA ALA A 53 1.14 -4.37 -16.77
C ALA A 53 2.61 -4.54 -17.20
N THR A 54 2.87 -4.96 -18.43
CA THR A 54 4.22 -5.10 -18.98
C THR A 54 4.94 -3.74 -19.00
N GLU A 55 4.32 -2.73 -19.59
CA GLU A 55 4.95 -1.40 -19.71
C GLU A 55 5.23 -0.74 -18.35
N VAL A 56 4.35 -0.88 -17.35
CA VAL A 56 4.64 -0.33 -16.02
C VAL A 56 5.68 -1.15 -15.27
N THR A 57 5.76 -2.47 -15.52
CA THR A 57 6.83 -3.32 -14.98
C THR A 57 8.18 -2.90 -15.52
N ASP A 58 8.30 -2.69 -16.84
CA ASP A 58 9.51 -2.21 -17.50
C ASP A 58 9.92 -0.82 -16.99
N TYR A 59 8.94 0.06 -16.77
CA TYR A 59 9.20 1.37 -16.17
C TYR A 59 9.79 1.25 -14.75
N VAL A 60 9.23 0.39 -13.90
CA VAL A 60 9.74 0.15 -12.55
C VAL A 60 11.12 -0.51 -12.62
N GLN A 61 11.34 -1.47 -13.53
CA GLN A 61 12.66 -2.09 -13.74
C GLN A 61 13.72 -1.04 -14.12
N THR A 62 13.38 -0.13 -15.04
CA THR A 62 14.28 0.97 -15.41
C THR A 62 14.70 1.81 -14.19
N ILE A 63 13.75 2.10 -13.28
CA ILE A 63 14.09 2.84 -12.05
C ILE A 63 15.02 2.02 -11.15
N LEU A 64 14.81 0.70 -11.02
CA LEU A 64 15.71 -0.15 -10.23
C LEU A 64 17.11 -0.18 -10.81
N ASP A 65 17.22 -0.29 -12.14
CA ASP A 65 18.50 -0.26 -12.86
C ASP A 65 19.22 1.09 -12.67
N ASP A 66 18.50 2.20 -12.76
CA ASP A 66 19.03 3.55 -12.58
C ASP A 66 19.55 3.81 -11.15
N ILE A 67 18.99 3.16 -10.15
CA ILE A 67 19.49 3.22 -8.76
C ILE A 67 20.47 2.08 -8.43
N ASP A 68 20.88 1.31 -9.41
CA ASP A 68 21.84 0.20 -9.28
C ASP A 68 21.40 -0.82 -8.21
N VAL A 69 20.15 -1.29 -8.33
CA VAL A 69 19.58 -2.35 -7.49
C VAL A 69 19.12 -3.51 -8.34
N GLU A 70 19.75 -4.65 -8.14
CA GLU A 70 19.32 -5.89 -8.79
C GLU A 70 18.03 -6.42 -8.14
N GLY A 71 17.03 -6.71 -8.95
CA GLY A 71 15.76 -7.28 -8.49
C GLY A 71 14.98 -7.95 -9.61
N VAL A 72 14.22 -8.95 -9.25
CA VAL A 72 13.28 -9.64 -10.14
C VAL A 72 11.89 -9.14 -9.84
N ILE A 73 11.20 -8.61 -10.85
CA ILE A 73 9.84 -8.13 -10.72
C ILE A 73 8.88 -9.18 -11.30
N SER A 74 7.97 -9.65 -10.48
CA SER A 74 6.80 -10.41 -10.93
C SER A 74 5.56 -9.53 -10.88
N SER A 75 4.69 -9.67 -11.87
CA SER A 75 3.44 -8.92 -11.97
C SER A 75 2.24 -9.86 -11.98
N ASP A 76 1.24 -9.48 -11.21
CA ASP A 76 -0.10 -10.05 -11.26
C ASP A 76 -1.09 -8.91 -11.53
N TYR A 77 -2.14 -9.20 -12.31
CA TYR A 77 -3.10 -8.17 -12.66
C TYR A 77 -4.51 -8.72 -12.78
N ASN A 78 -5.47 -7.89 -12.44
CA ASN A 78 -6.88 -8.19 -12.58
C ASN A 78 -7.65 -6.91 -12.95
N ARG A 79 -8.34 -6.92 -14.10
CA ARG A 79 -9.08 -5.78 -14.65
C ARG A 79 -8.21 -4.52 -14.78
N ARG A 80 -8.16 -3.68 -13.77
CA ARG A 80 -7.42 -2.40 -13.75
C ARG A 80 -6.48 -2.27 -12.55
N ILE A 81 -6.27 -3.36 -11.83
CA ILE A 81 -5.36 -3.44 -10.68
C ILE A 81 -4.14 -4.24 -11.11
N ILE A 82 -2.96 -3.69 -10.89
CA ILE A 82 -1.68 -4.31 -11.16
C ILE A 82 -0.93 -4.42 -9.83
N ASN A 83 -0.47 -5.61 -9.50
CA ASN A 83 0.33 -5.88 -8.32
C ASN A 83 1.75 -6.27 -8.76
N LEU A 84 2.74 -5.54 -8.33
CA LEU A 84 4.15 -5.87 -8.56
C LEU A 84 4.76 -6.39 -7.27
N GLN A 85 5.42 -7.53 -7.37
CA GLN A 85 6.27 -8.09 -6.33
C GLN A 85 7.72 -7.99 -6.79
N ILE A 86 8.57 -7.34 -6.00
CA ILE A 86 9.99 -7.19 -6.25
C ILE A 86 10.75 -8.07 -5.27
N ASP A 87 11.53 -9.01 -5.80
CA ASP A 87 12.42 -9.85 -5.02
C ASP A 87 13.87 -9.40 -5.26
N THR A 88 14.56 -9.03 -4.19
CA THR A 88 15.92 -8.47 -4.24
C THR A 88 16.74 -8.86 -3.02
N ASN A 89 18.06 -8.89 -3.19
CA ASN A 89 19.00 -9.06 -2.08
C ASN A 89 19.25 -7.75 -1.28
N GLU A 90 18.78 -6.59 -1.80
CA GLU A 90 18.96 -5.28 -1.18
C GLU A 90 17.61 -4.58 -0.87
N PRO A 91 16.68 -5.23 -0.16
CA PRO A 91 15.34 -4.69 0.05
C PRO A 91 15.34 -3.34 0.76
N GLY A 92 16.32 -3.10 1.63
CA GLY A 92 16.46 -1.84 2.36
C GLY A 92 16.62 -0.62 1.46
N ARG A 93 17.23 -0.75 0.28
CA ARG A 93 17.42 0.34 -0.70
C ARG A 93 16.11 0.72 -1.37
N ILE A 94 15.27 -0.28 -1.67
CA ILE A 94 13.96 -0.07 -2.31
C ILE A 94 12.90 0.35 -1.28
N ILE A 95 12.96 -0.19 -0.07
CA ILE A 95 12.00 0.13 1.00
C ILE A 95 12.30 1.51 1.58
N GLY A 96 13.57 1.75 1.91
CA GLY A 96 14.03 2.96 2.58
C GLY A 96 13.52 3.09 4.02
N TYR A 97 13.84 4.21 4.65
CA TYR A 97 13.44 4.47 6.02
C TYR A 97 11.92 4.53 6.15
N HIS A 98 11.35 3.63 6.95
CA HIS A 98 9.89 3.48 7.17
C HIS A 98 9.08 3.36 5.86
N GLY A 99 9.63 2.73 4.83
CA GLY A 99 8.94 2.52 3.56
C GLY A 99 8.79 3.77 2.69
N LYS A 100 9.56 4.84 2.95
CA LYS A 100 9.44 6.11 2.20
C LYS A 100 9.84 5.97 0.74
N VAL A 101 10.90 5.21 0.46
CA VAL A 101 11.36 4.97 -0.93
C VAL A 101 10.34 4.13 -1.67
N LEU A 102 9.84 3.06 -1.07
CA LEU A 102 8.80 2.22 -1.66
C LEU A 102 7.52 3.01 -1.99
N LYS A 103 7.11 3.91 -1.10
CA LYS A 103 5.97 4.82 -1.39
C LYS A 103 6.25 5.76 -2.55
N ALA A 104 7.46 6.30 -2.64
CA ALA A 104 7.84 7.15 -3.76
C ALA A 104 7.83 6.37 -5.08
N LEU A 105 8.35 5.14 -5.08
CA LEU A 105 8.33 4.25 -6.24
C LEU A 105 6.90 3.94 -6.67
N GLN A 106 6.03 3.61 -5.72
CA GLN A 106 4.61 3.37 -6.01
C GLN A 106 3.91 4.61 -6.58
N LEU A 107 4.22 5.80 -6.06
CA LEU A 107 3.67 7.05 -6.57
C LEU A 107 4.15 7.34 -8.00
N LEU A 108 5.41 7.09 -8.31
CA LEU A 108 5.95 7.24 -9.66
C LEU A 108 5.27 6.29 -10.65
N ALA A 109 5.15 5.02 -10.29
CA ALA A 109 4.46 4.01 -11.10
C ALA A 109 2.97 4.34 -11.29
N GLN A 110 2.29 4.82 -10.25
CA GLN A 110 0.89 5.26 -10.33
C GLN A 110 0.74 6.47 -11.26
N ASN A 111 1.64 7.45 -11.17
CA ASN A 111 1.63 8.62 -12.05
C ASN A 111 1.94 8.25 -13.50
N TYR A 112 2.84 7.28 -13.73
CA TYR A 112 3.09 6.73 -15.06
C TYR A 112 1.80 6.18 -15.69
N LEU A 113 1.05 5.34 -14.94
CA LEU A 113 -0.23 4.80 -15.41
C LEU A 113 -1.27 5.89 -15.70
N TYR A 114 -1.37 6.91 -14.84
CA TYR A 114 -2.31 8.02 -15.02
C TYR A 114 -2.00 8.87 -16.24
N ASN A 115 -0.73 9.11 -16.52
CA ASN A 115 -0.31 9.94 -17.63
C ASN A 115 -0.34 9.20 -18.97
N ARG A 116 0.01 7.90 -18.94
CA ARG A 116 0.14 7.08 -20.16
C ARG A 116 -1.18 6.47 -20.61
N TYR A 117 -2.03 6.08 -19.63
CA TYR A 117 -3.26 5.34 -19.88
C TYR A 117 -4.50 6.03 -19.31
N SER A 118 -4.84 5.74 -18.06
CA SER A 118 -6.05 6.22 -17.43
C SER A 118 -5.90 6.31 -15.91
N ARG A 119 -6.65 7.23 -15.30
CA ARG A 119 -6.75 7.36 -13.84
C ARG A 119 -7.52 6.23 -13.17
N THR A 120 -8.06 5.30 -13.95
CA THR A 120 -8.77 4.13 -13.46
C THR A 120 -7.86 2.95 -13.14
N PHE A 121 -6.58 3.00 -13.55
CA PHE A 121 -5.60 1.97 -13.21
C PHE A 121 -5.01 2.20 -11.83
N TYR A 122 -4.87 1.11 -11.08
CA TYR A 122 -4.24 1.09 -9.77
C TYR A 122 -3.04 0.15 -9.78
N ILE A 123 -1.98 0.56 -9.08
CA ILE A 123 -0.79 -0.26 -8.90
C ILE A 123 -0.44 -0.38 -7.42
N THR A 124 -0.05 -1.59 -7.00
CA THR A 124 0.58 -1.85 -5.72
C THR A 124 1.97 -2.44 -5.95
N ILE A 125 2.93 -2.07 -5.12
CA ILE A 125 4.29 -2.60 -5.18
C ILE A 125 4.65 -3.14 -3.79
N ASN A 126 5.07 -4.40 -3.74
CA ASN A 126 5.61 -5.03 -2.54
C ASN A 126 7.07 -5.46 -2.79
N VAL A 127 7.86 -5.56 -1.73
CA VAL A 127 9.28 -5.91 -1.80
C VAL A 127 9.57 -6.96 -0.74
N ASN A 128 9.98 -8.16 -1.12
CA ASN A 128 10.34 -9.25 -0.22
C ASN A 128 9.34 -9.43 0.94
N ASP A 129 8.05 -9.36 0.67
CA ASP A 129 6.97 -9.44 1.66
C ASP A 129 7.09 -8.38 2.80
N TYR A 130 7.66 -7.21 2.45
CA TYR A 130 7.88 -6.13 3.42
C TYR A 130 6.60 -5.68 4.12
N VAL A 131 5.47 -5.63 3.43
CA VAL A 131 4.20 -5.13 4.00
C VAL A 131 3.78 -5.99 5.17
N GLU A 132 3.87 -7.32 5.03
CA GLU A 132 3.55 -8.31 6.05
C GLU A 132 4.55 -8.22 7.21
N HIS A 133 5.84 -8.26 6.90
CA HIS A 133 6.90 -8.15 7.91
C HIS A 133 6.87 -6.82 8.67
N ARG A 134 6.56 -5.72 7.98
CA ARG A 134 6.42 -4.41 8.63
C ARG A 134 5.25 -4.37 9.60
N ALA A 135 4.13 -5.02 9.27
CA ALA A 135 3.00 -5.13 10.18
C ALA A 135 3.37 -5.88 11.48
N GLU A 136 4.11 -6.98 11.39
CA GLU A 136 4.61 -7.73 12.57
C GLU A 136 5.56 -6.90 13.43
N VAL A 137 6.48 -6.17 12.80
CA VAL A 137 7.40 -5.25 13.51
C VAL A 137 6.63 -4.17 14.24
N LEU A 138 5.63 -3.56 13.61
CA LEU A 138 4.77 -2.55 14.23
C LEU A 138 3.95 -3.13 15.38
N GLN A 139 3.51 -4.38 15.27
CA GLN A 139 2.83 -5.10 16.33
C GLN A 139 3.72 -5.21 17.57
N THR A 140 4.91 -5.76 17.42
CA THR A 140 5.87 -5.91 18.52
C THR A 140 6.26 -4.57 19.12
N TYR A 141 6.44 -3.55 18.30
CA TYR A 141 6.76 -2.19 18.73
C TYR A 141 5.65 -1.59 19.58
N ALA A 142 4.39 -1.67 19.10
CA ALA A 142 3.24 -1.14 19.84
C ALA A 142 3.04 -1.83 21.20
N GLN A 143 3.19 -3.16 21.25
CA GLN A 143 3.11 -3.91 22.52
C GLN A 143 4.19 -3.47 23.51
N LYS A 144 5.45 -3.36 23.07
CA LYS A 144 6.56 -2.89 23.91
C LYS A 144 6.32 -1.46 24.43
N LEU A 145 5.81 -0.57 23.57
CA LEU A 145 5.51 0.80 23.96
C LEU A 145 4.39 0.86 24.99
N ALA A 146 3.31 0.11 24.77
CA ALA A 146 2.19 0.04 25.71
C ALA A 146 2.60 -0.51 27.08
N THR A 147 3.41 -1.58 27.11
CA THR A 147 3.96 -2.13 28.36
C THR A 147 4.79 -1.08 29.10
N ARG A 148 5.63 -0.36 28.37
CA ARG A 148 6.44 0.72 28.98
C ARG A 148 5.57 1.85 29.55
N VAL A 149 4.51 2.27 28.85
CA VAL A 149 3.55 3.27 29.34
C VAL A 149 2.87 2.81 30.61
N LEU A 150 2.49 1.53 30.70
CA LEU A 150 1.89 0.94 31.91
C LEU A 150 2.86 0.88 33.07
N GLU A 151 4.13 0.52 32.84
CA GLU A 151 5.16 0.40 33.87
C GLU A 151 5.66 1.75 34.38
N GLU A 152 5.89 2.70 33.47
CA GLU A 152 6.46 4.00 33.80
C GLU A 152 5.41 5.07 34.19
N GLY A 153 4.14 4.85 33.83
CA GLY A 153 3.06 5.82 34.05
C GLY A 153 3.21 7.11 33.23
N ARG A 154 4.00 7.08 32.16
CA ARG A 154 4.28 8.24 31.29
C ARG A 154 3.88 7.96 29.85
N SER A 155 3.34 8.98 29.19
CA SER A 155 3.05 8.90 27.76
C SER A 155 4.34 8.69 26.93
N GLN A 156 4.24 7.90 25.88
CA GLN A 156 5.32 7.65 24.94
C GLN A 156 4.88 8.11 23.55
N GLN A 157 5.80 8.73 22.82
CA GLN A 157 5.56 9.20 21.46
C GLN A 157 6.27 8.29 20.45
N THR A 158 5.60 8.00 19.36
CA THR A 158 6.18 7.23 18.25
C THR A 158 6.84 8.17 17.24
N ASP A 159 7.74 7.61 16.42
CA ASP A 159 8.21 8.31 15.23
C ASP A 159 7.05 8.60 14.25
N PRO A 160 7.18 9.65 13.43
CA PRO A 160 6.21 9.93 12.38
C PRO A 160 6.05 8.75 11.42
N MET A 161 4.81 8.34 11.18
CA MET A 161 4.50 7.18 10.33
C MET A 161 3.26 7.42 9.48
N SER A 162 3.04 6.55 8.49
CA SER A 162 1.92 6.65 7.59
C SER A 162 0.56 6.40 8.26
N ASN A 163 -0.53 6.81 7.61
CA ASN A 163 -1.89 6.58 8.12
C ASN A 163 -2.19 5.09 8.30
N SER A 164 -1.76 4.23 7.37
CA SER A 164 -1.90 2.77 7.47
C SER A 164 -1.15 2.20 8.67
N GLU A 165 0.10 2.62 8.89
CA GLU A 165 0.90 2.20 10.04
C GLU A 165 0.28 2.70 11.36
N ARG A 166 -0.22 3.94 11.40
CA ARG A 166 -0.93 4.48 12.58
C ARG A 166 -2.18 3.64 12.89
N LYS A 167 -2.96 3.24 11.87
CA LYS A 167 -4.11 2.35 12.05
C LYS A 167 -3.70 1.00 12.68
N ILE A 168 -2.58 0.42 12.26
CA ILE A 168 -2.06 -0.82 12.85
C ILE A 168 -1.76 -0.61 14.34
N ILE A 169 -0.94 0.40 14.72
CA ILE A 169 -0.62 0.67 16.13
C ILE A 169 -1.89 0.96 16.94
N HIS A 170 -2.86 1.78 16.46
CA HIS A 170 -4.11 2.06 17.17
C HIS A 170 -4.97 0.81 17.39
N ARG A 171 -5.08 -0.08 16.41
CA ARG A 171 -5.80 -1.33 16.53
C ARG A 171 -5.21 -2.27 17.59
N ILE A 172 -3.89 -2.19 17.82
CA ILE A 172 -3.17 -2.94 18.85
C ILE A 172 -3.46 -2.40 20.25
N ILE A 173 -3.28 -1.08 20.41
CA ILE A 173 -3.45 -0.43 21.70
C ILE A 173 -4.90 -0.50 22.18
N SER A 174 -5.89 -0.42 21.29
CA SER A 174 -7.31 -0.50 21.66
C SER A 174 -7.76 -1.84 22.24
N ARG A 175 -6.96 -2.90 22.08
CA ARG A 175 -7.20 -4.23 22.67
C ARG A 175 -6.48 -4.44 24.00
N MET A 176 -5.69 -3.47 24.42
CA MET A 176 -4.92 -3.54 25.66
C MET A 176 -5.61 -2.71 26.74
N ASP A 177 -5.84 -3.31 27.91
CA ASP A 177 -6.44 -2.63 29.04
C ASP A 177 -5.45 -1.62 29.65
N GLY A 178 -5.97 -0.47 30.09
CA GLY A 178 -5.21 0.56 30.83
C GLY A 178 -4.36 1.49 29.96
N VAL A 179 -4.38 1.34 28.64
CA VAL A 179 -3.69 2.23 27.70
C VAL A 179 -4.62 2.73 26.61
N THR A 180 -4.31 3.90 26.09
CA THR A 180 -5.02 4.49 24.95
C THR A 180 -4.03 5.17 24.02
N SER A 181 -4.43 5.43 22.77
CA SER A 181 -3.58 6.11 21.80
C SER A 181 -4.38 7.14 21.00
N TYR A 182 -3.71 8.20 20.61
CA TYR A 182 -4.26 9.22 19.72
C TYR A 182 -3.20 9.64 18.69
N SER A 183 -3.62 10.25 17.60
CA SER A 183 -2.72 10.76 16.58
C SER A 183 -2.73 12.28 16.58
N GLU A 184 -1.54 12.88 16.53
CA GLU A 184 -1.33 14.32 16.31
C GLU A 184 -0.75 14.55 14.91
N GLY A 185 -1.21 15.59 14.23
CA GLY A 185 -0.75 16.00 12.90
C GLY A 185 -1.67 15.60 11.77
#